data_0e5ecfb779f729a6e73c7f3b9e393dd1
#
_entry.id   0e5ecfb779f729a6e73c7f3b9e393dd1
#
_cell.length_a   1.000
_cell.length_b   1.000
_cell.length_c   1.000
_cell.angle_alpha   90.00
_cell.angle_beta   90.00
_cell.angle_gamma   90.00
#
_symmetry.space_group_name_H-M   'P 1'
#
loop_
_entity.id
_entity.type
_entity.pdbx_description
1 polymer ?
#
loop_
_entity_poly.entity_id
_entity_poly.type
_entity_poly.pdbx_seq_one_letter_code
_entity_poly.pdbx_strand_id
1 'polypeptide(L)'
;MKFFRLIFPCAAILLFVLPAAAQNQPQSPEQQEKQMMEYIDKEVKRLTDILDLEYWQEFYVDSTLTHDLHAMSDEIKSLQSAKVENSDLYMGVRDKWMEQIDVTYKRIFNEAQWKKYWKSGGQRAQRERDKRKK
;
A
#
# COMPACT_ATOMS: atom_id res chain seq x y z
N MET A 1 -72.40 -3.59 5.78
CA MET A 1 -71.47 -4.68 6.09
C MET A 1 -70.82 -5.11 4.79
N LYS A 2 -69.63 -4.68 4.53
CA LYS A 2 -68.86 -5.11 3.36
C LYS A 2 -67.52 -5.56 3.84
N PHE A 3 -67.29 -6.87 3.77
CA PHE A 3 -66.01 -7.50 4.08
C PHE A 3 -65.04 -7.15 2.97
N PHE A 4 -64.07 -6.34 3.25
CA PHE A 4 -62.95 -6.09 2.35
C PHE A 4 -61.85 -7.12 2.62
N ARG A 5 -61.74 -8.08 1.73
CA ARG A 5 -60.66 -9.06 1.72
C ARG A 5 -59.39 -8.37 1.25
N LEU A 6 -58.49 -8.07 2.16
CA LEU A 6 -57.12 -7.71 1.84
C LEU A 6 -56.33 -8.94 1.41
N ILE A 7 -56.08 -9.02 0.14
CA ILE A 7 -55.13 -9.97 -0.42
C ILE A 7 -53.75 -9.39 -0.21
N PHE A 8 -52.98 -10.04 0.66
CA PHE A 8 -51.53 -9.79 0.79
C PHE A 8 -50.80 -10.47 -0.37
N PRO A 9 -50.07 -9.72 -1.23
CA PRO A 9 -49.10 -10.40 -2.09
C PRO A 9 -47.82 -10.65 -1.28
N CYS A 10 -47.48 -11.92 -1.12
CA CYS A 10 -46.18 -12.37 -0.68
C CYS A 10 -45.10 -11.82 -1.61
N ALA A 11 -44.47 -10.74 -1.21
CA ALA A 11 -43.21 -10.31 -1.83
C ALA A 11 -42.13 -11.28 -1.39
N ALA A 12 -41.77 -12.20 -2.29
CA ALA A 12 -40.60 -13.03 -2.16
C ALA A 12 -39.35 -12.14 -2.13
N ILE A 13 -38.82 -11.91 -0.95
CA ILE A 13 -37.49 -11.30 -0.79
C ILE A 13 -36.48 -12.35 -1.24
N LEU A 14 -36.06 -12.24 -2.48
CA LEU A 14 -34.87 -12.92 -3.01
C LEU A 14 -33.67 -12.30 -2.30
N LEU A 15 -33.26 -12.92 -1.19
CA LEU A 15 -31.95 -12.72 -0.58
C LEU A 15 -30.90 -13.16 -1.60
N PHE A 16 -30.36 -12.20 -2.33
CA PHE A 16 -29.09 -12.38 -3.03
C PHE A 16 -28.02 -12.61 -1.98
N VAL A 17 -27.81 -13.88 -1.63
CA VAL A 17 -26.59 -14.30 -0.96
C VAL A 17 -25.47 -14.17 -1.97
N LEU A 18 -24.82 -13.01 -1.96
CA LEU A 18 -23.54 -12.84 -2.66
C LEU A 18 -22.55 -13.82 -2.01
N PRO A 19 -21.91 -14.71 -2.78
CA PRO A 19 -20.92 -15.60 -2.20
C PRO A 19 -19.73 -14.73 -1.74
N ALA A 20 -19.53 -14.64 -0.44
CA ALA A 20 -18.38 -13.99 0.21
C ALA A 20 -17.02 -14.69 -0.09
N ALA A 21 -16.99 -15.60 -1.06
CA ALA A 21 -15.82 -16.40 -1.44
C ALA A 21 -14.89 -15.72 -2.45
N ALA A 22 -15.20 -14.50 -2.92
CA ALA A 22 -14.40 -13.83 -3.96
C ALA A 22 -13.23 -12.97 -3.43
N GLN A 23 -12.99 -12.90 -2.12
CA GLN A 23 -11.99 -11.99 -1.55
C GLN A 23 -10.63 -12.64 -1.19
N ASN A 24 -10.46 -13.95 -1.38
CA ASN A 24 -9.23 -14.67 -1.05
C ASN A 24 -8.63 -15.46 -2.23
N GLN A 25 -8.81 -15.02 -3.46
CA GLN A 25 -7.98 -15.56 -4.54
C GLN A 25 -6.57 -14.99 -4.42
N PRO A 26 -5.53 -15.83 -4.37
CA PRO A 26 -4.16 -15.35 -4.44
C PRO A 26 -4.01 -14.56 -5.75
N GLN A 27 -3.62 -13.29 -5.62
CA GLN A 27 -3.44 -12.41 -6.77
C GLN A 27 -2.38 -12.99 -7.69
N SER A 28 -2.62 -12.95 -8.99
CA SER A 28 -1.60 -13.38 -9.96
C SER A 28 -0.36 -12.47 -9.89
N PRO A 29 0.82 -12.96 -10.25
CA PRO A 29 2.02 -12.13 -10.30
C PRO A 29 1.84 -10.85 -11.12
N GLU A 30 1.11 -10.93 -12.23
CA GLU A 30 0.79 -9.78 -13.10
C GLU A 30 -0.09 -8.74 -12.38
N GLN A 31 -1.06 -9.20 -11.59
CA GLN A 31 -1.91 -8.29 -10.81
C GLN A 31 -1.13 -7.60 -9.70
N GLN A 32 -0.21 -8.32 -9.04
CA GLN A 32 0.67 -7.74 -8.01
C GLN A 32 1.59 -6.68 -8.60
N GLU A 33 2.20 -6.98 -9.76
CA GLU A 33 3.05 -6.05 -10.49
C GLU A 33 2.30 -4.79 -10.89
N LYS A 34 1.12 -4.95 -11.48
CA LYS A 34 0.27 -3.82 -11.87
C LYS A 34 -0.08 -2.93 -10.67
N GLN A 35 -0.47 -3.53 -9.55
CA GLN A 35 -0.79 -2.77 -8.33
C GLN A 35 0.42 -2.03 -7.77
N MET A 36 1.59 -2.65 -7.83
CA MET A 36 2.84 -2.00 -7.40
C MET A 36 3.15 -0.80 -8.28
N MET A 37 3.08 -0.93 -9.60
CA MET A 37 3.32 0.18 -10.53
C MET A 37 2.31 1.31 -10.34
N GLU A 38 1.02 0.98 -10.18
CA GLU A 38 -0.01 1.99 -9.88
C GLU A 38 0.24 2.73 -8.55
N TYR A 39 0.76 2.02 -7.54
CA TYR A 39 1.15 2.63 -6.27
C TYR A 39 2.34 3.59 -6.47
N ILE A 40 3.37 3.15 -7.21
CA ILE A 40 4.56 3.97 -7.51
C ILE A 40 4.14 5.25 -8.23
N ASP A 41 3.36 5.15 -9.29
CA ASP A 41 2.89 6.30 -10.07
C ASP A 41 2.13 7.31 -9.19
N LYS A 42 1.22 6.82 -8.34
CA LYS A 42 0.45 7.65 -7.40
C LYS A 42 1.36 8.34 -6.38
N GLU A 43 2.33 7.62 -5.85
CA GLU A 43 3.24 8.16 -4.84
C GLU A 43 4.21 9.18 -5.43
N VAL A 44 4.77 8.91 -6.61
CA VAL A 44 5.61 9.87 -7.35
C VAL A 44 4.84 11.15 -7.61
N LYS A 45 3.61 11.03 -8.15
CA LYS A 45 2.75 12.18 -8.38
C LYS A 45 2.46 12.96 -7.09
N ARG A 46 2.10 12.26 -6.02
CA ARG A 46 1.82 12.89 -4.72
C ARG A 46 3.02 13.67 -4.20
N LEU A 47 4.21 13.07 -4.25
CA LEU A 47 5.44 13.72 -3.79
C LEU A 47 5.80 14.90 -4.67
N THR A 48 5.67 14.77 -5.99
CA THR A 48 5.88 15.87 -6.93
C THR A 48 4.97 17.05 -6.62
N ASP A 49 3.67 16.78 -6.42
CA ASP A 49 2.68 17.83 -6.15
C ASP A 49 2.91 18.52 -4.79
N ILE A 50 3.23 17.78 -3.72
CA ILE A 50 3.38 18.36 -2.38
C ILE A 50 4.75 18.99 -2.12
N LEU A 51 5.81 18.52 -2.81
CA LEU A 51 7.17 18.99 -2.59
C LEU A 51 7.67 19.91 -3.69
N ASP A 52 6.89 20.08 -4.75
CA ASP A 52 7.29 20.84 -5.95
C ASP A 52 8.64 20.32 -6.49
N LEU A 53 8.66 19.01 -6.80
CA LEU A 53 9.87 18.34 -7.23
C LEU A 53 10.30 18.81 -8.63
N GLU A 54 11.59 19.03 -8.80
CA GLU A 54 12.18 19.21 -10.12
C GLU A 54 12.16 17.89 -10.90
N TYR A 55 12.18 17.95 -12.22
CA TYR A 55 12.11 16.78 -13.10
C TYR A 55 13.15 15.69 -12.76
N TRP A 56 14.40 16.09 -12.45
CA TRP A 56 15.43 15.14 -12.05
C TRP A 56 15.14 14.48 -10.69
N GLN A 57 14.52 15.20 -9.74
CA GLN A 57 14.11 14.64 -8.44
C GLN A 57 12.98 13.63 -8.62
N GLU A 58 11.99 13.97 -9.44
CA GLU A 58 10.88 13.07 -9.79
C GLU A 58 11.42 11.76 -10.38
N PHE A 59 12.37 11.84 -11.33
CA PHE A 59 13.02 10.66 -11.90
C PHE A 59 13.73 9.80 -10.85
N TYR A 60 14.46 10.40 -9.91
CA TYR A 60 15.13 9.66 -8.85
C TYR A 60 14.15 9.09 -7.83
N VAL A 61 13.06 9.75 -7.52
CA VAL A 61 11.98 9.23 -6.65
C VAL A 61 11.35 7.99 -7.30
N ASP A 62 10.99 8.09 -8.58
CA ASP A 62 10.43 6.96 -9.33
C ASP A 62 11.39 5.77 -9.38
N SER A 63 12.63 5.99 -9.74
CA SER A 63 13.67 4.96 -9.79
C SER A 63 13.91 4.31 -8.43
N THR A 64 13.92 5.08 -7.36
CA THR A 64 14.10 4.57 -5.99
C THR A 64 12.93 3.69 -5.58
N LEU A 65 11.70 4.17 -5.77
CA LEU A 65 10.50 3.39 -5.44
C LEU A 65 10.43 2.10 -6.26
N THR A 66 10.68 2.18 -7.56
CA THR A 66 10.66 1.01 -8.44
C THR A 66 11.68 -0.03 -7.99
N HIS A 67 12.92 0.37 -7.77
CA HIS A 67 13.97 -0.55 -7.34
C HIS A 67 13.69 -1.15 -5.95
N ASP A 68 13.41 -0.30 -4.96
CA ASP A 68 13.36 -0.74 -3.56
C ASP A 68 12.08 -1.52 -3.25
N LEU A 69 10.94 -1.19 -3.88
CA LEU A 69 9.71 -1.95 -3.70
C LEU A 69 9.76 -3.32 -4.39
N HIS A 70 10.43 -3.42 -5.56
CA HIS A 70 10.67 -4.73 -6.17
C HIS A 70 11.58 -5.58 -5.31
N ALA A 71 12.69 -5.04 -4.83
CA ALA A 71 13.61 -5.76 -3.94
C ALA A 71 12.92 -6.20 -2.63
N MET A 72 12.08 -5.34 -2.05
CA MET A 72 11.25 -5.70 -0.90
C MET A 72 10.28 -6.85 -1.22
N SER A 73 9.61 -6.78 -2.37
CA SER A 73 8.70 -7.83 -2.81
C SER A 73 9.40 -9.17 -2.99
N ASP A 74 10.59 -9.18 -3.58
CA ASP A 74 11.36 -10.40 -3.80
C ASP A 74 11.85 -11.01 -2.48
N GLU A 75 12.27 -10.20 -1.52
CA GLU A 75 12.65 -10.67 -0.19
C GLU A 75 11.44 -11.26 0.56
N ILE A 76 10.26 -10.64 0.46
CA ILE A 76 9.00 -11.16 1.02
C ILE A 76 8.62 -12.49 0.36
N LYS A 77 8.71 -12.59 -0.96
CA LYS A 77 8.46 -13.85 -1.69
C LYS A 77 9.43 -14.96 -1.26
N SER A 78 10.68 -14.63 -0.98
CA SER A 78 11.66 -15.60 -0.47
C SER A 78 11.27 -16.14 0.90
N LEU A 79 10.79 -15.30 1.82
CA LEU A 79 10.25 -15.73 3.11
C LEU A 79 9.02 -16.63 2.95
N GLN A 80 8.11 -16.26 2.03
CA GLN A 80 6.93 -17.07 1.72
C GLN A 80 7.29 -18.44 1.17
N SER A 81 8.25 -18.50 0.25
CA SER A 81 8.74 -19.75 -0.35
C SER A 81 9.42 -20.66 0.69
N ALA A 82 10.08 -20.06 1.67
CA ALA A 82 10.66 -20.77 2.82
C ALA A 82 9.62 -21.13 3.90
N LYS A 83 8.34 -20.85 3.68
CA LYS A 83 7.21 -21.10 4.60
C LYS A 83 7.42 -20.49 5.99
N VAL A 84 8.00 -19.30 6.03
CA VAL A 84 8.19 -18.55 7.27
C VAL A 84 6.84 -18.03 7.75
N GLU A 85 6.43 -18.40 8.95
CA GLU A 85 5.14 -18.01 9.55
C GLU A 85 5.26 -16.79 10.46
N ASN A 86 6.48 -16.42 10.87
CA ASN A 86 6.70 -15.31 11.79
C ASN A 86 6.43 -13.96 11.09
N SER A 87 5.33 -13.31 11.45
CA SER A 87 4.92 -12.01 10.91
C SER A 87 5.94 -10.88 11.15
N ASP A 88 6.72 -10.96 12.24
CA ASP A 88 7.70 -9.93 12.58
C ASP A 88 8.85 -9.89 11.57
N LEU A 89 9.20 -11.03 10.96
CA LEU A 89 10.19 -11.06 9.89
C LEU A 89 9.72 -10.32 8.64
N TYR A 90 8.46 -10.48 8.26
CA TYR A 90 7.86 -9.74 7.14
C TYR A 90 7.81 -8.23 7.42
N MET A 91 7.43 -7.86 8.63
CA MET A 91 7.44 -6.46 9.04
C MET A 91 8.86 -5.89 9.08
N GLY A 92 9.85 -6.66 9.52
CA GLY A 92 11.26 -6.27 9.51
C GLY A 92 11.78 -6.00 8.10
N VAL A 93 11.41 -6.83 7.12
CA VAL A 93 11.75 -6.60 5.70
C VAL A 93 11.13 -5.29 5.21
N ARG A 94 9.85 -5.07 5.45
CA ARG A 94 9.19 -3.82 5.06
C ARG A 94 9.84 -2.59 5.70
N ASP A 95 10.10 -2.64 6.99
CA ASP A 95 10.71 -1.55 7.74
C ASP A 95 12.10 -1.22 7.21
N LYS A 96 12.92 -2.23 6.91
CA LYS A 96 14.24 -2.08 6.30
C LYS A 96 14.19 -1.30 4.98
N TRP A 97 13.33 -1.72 4.07
CA TRP A 97 13.23 -1.10 2.75
C TRP A 97 12.62 0.29 2.79
N MET A 98 11.61 0.52 3.65
CA MET A 98 11.04 1.86 3.84
C MET A 98 12.04 2.83 4.47
N GLU A 99 12.90 2.37 5.38
CA GLU A 99 14.00 3.16 5.94
C GLU A 99 15.05 3.49 4.87
N GLN A 100 15.36 2.54 3.98
CA GLN A 100 16.26 2.75 2.85
C GLN A 100 15.73 3.83 1.89
N ILE A 101 14.44 3.81 1.58
CA ILE A 101 13.77 4.84 0.78
C ILE A 101 13.91 6.21 1.45
N ASP A 102 13.63 6.32 2.75
CA ASP A 102 13.78 7.58 3.49
C ASP A 102 15.22 8.11 3.46
N VAL A 103 16.22 7.24 3.59
CA VAL A 103 17.65 7.61 3.48
C VAL A 103 17.95 8.17 2.10
N THR A 104 17.43 7.55 1.04
CA THR A 104 17.61 8.01 -0.34
C THR A 104 16.91 9.36 -0.57
N TYR A 105 15.68 9.51 -0.11
CA TYR A 105 14.92 10.76 -0.21
C TYR A 105 15.62 11.93 0.48
N LYS A 106 16.24 11.70 1.63
CA LYS A 106 17.02 12.71 2.33
C LYS A 106 18.20 13.25 1.51
N ARG A 107 18.72 12.46 0.58
CA ARG A 107 19.80 12.89 -0.35
C ARG A 107 19.26 13.62 -1.57
N ILE A 108 18.04 13.27 -2.01
CA ILE A 108 17.41 13.82 -3.20
C ILE A 108 16.75 15.17 -2.90
N PHE A 109 16.06 15.29 -1.76
CA PHE A 109 15.30 16.47 -1.39
C PHE A 109 16.20 17.55 -0.80
N ASN A 110 15.91 18.81 -1.12
CA ASN A 110 16.49 19.92 -0.39
C ASN A 110 15.92 20.00 1.03
N GLU A 111 16.47 20.89 1.85
CA GLU A 111 16.09 20.99 3.26
C GLU A 111 14.60 21.32 3.47
N ALA A 112 14.04 22.23 2.66
CA ALA A 112 12.64 22.62 2.75
C ALA A 112 11.71 21.47 2.30
N GLN A 113 12.05 20.78 1.22
CA GLN A 113 11.33 19.60 0.73
C GLN A 113 11.39 18.47 1.75
N TRP A 114 12.55 18.20 2.34
CA TRP A 114 12.71 17.17 3.37
C TRP A 114 11.86 17.48 4.61
N LYS A 115 11.86 18.70 5.11
CA LYS A 115 11.00 19.10 6.24
C LYS A 115 9.52 18.89 5.94
N LYS A 116 9.09 19.21 4.73
CA LYS A 116 7.70 19.04 4.30
C LYS A 116 7.33 17.56 4.17
N TYR A 117 8.19 16.76 3.54
CA TYR A 117 8.04 15.31 3.47
C TYR A 117 7.93 14.69 4.87
N TRP A 118 8.84 15.03 5.75
CA TRP A 118 8.88 14.52 7.11
C TRP A 118 7.60 14.81 7.89
N LYS A 119 7.10 16.04 7.79
CA LYS A 119 5.83 16.45 8.41
C LYS A 119 4.61 15.80 7.76
N SER A 120 4.64 15.49 6.47
CA SER A 120 3.51 14.93 5.73
C SER A 120 3.26 13.44 6.02
N GLY A 121 4.13 12.77 6.77
CA GLY A 121 3.97 11.37 7.14
C GLY A 121 5.26 10.64 7.52
N GLY A 122 6.41 11.09 7.03
CA GLY A 122 7.70 10.45 7.28
C GLY A 122 8.01 10.29 8.78
N GLN A 123 7.78 11.33 9.56
CA GLN A 123 8.00 11.31 11.01
C GLN A 123 7.11 10.28 11.73
N ARG A 124 5.85 10.19 11.34
CA ARG A 124 4.92 9.21 11.90
C ARG A 124 5.35 7.79 11.55
N ALA A 125 5.70 7.56 10.29
CA ALA A 125 6.16 6.26 9.81
C ALA A 125 7.44 5.81 10.56
N GLN A 126 8.39 6.73 10.77
CA GLN A 126 9.61 6.43 11.52
C GLN A 126 9.31 6.05 12.97
N ARG A 127 8.45 6.79 13.65
CA ARG A 127 8.05 6.47 15.03
C ARG A 127 7.43 5.09 15.16
N GLU A 128 6.61 4.67 14.20
CA GLU A 128 5.99 3.34 14.20
C GLU A 128 7.05 2.23 13.98
N ARG A 129 8.03 2.46 13.10
CA ARG A 129 9.17 1.55 12.93
C ARG A 129 10.00 1.41 14.21
N ASP A 130 10.29 2.53 14.87
CA ASP A 130 11.09 2.54 16.11
C ASP A 130 10.40 1.81 17.27
N LYS A 131 9.06 1.83 17.33
CA LYS A 131 8.30 1.05 18.31
C LYS A 131 8.47 -0.45 18.12
N ARG A 132 8.56 -0.91 16.85
CA ARG A 132 8.74 -2.33 16.53
C ARG A 132 10.16 -2.86 16.77
N LYS A 133 11.14 -1.97 16.89
CA LYS A 133 12.55 -2.33 17.21
C LYS A 133 12.80 -2.55 18.70
N LYS A 134 11.82 -2.23 19.55
CA LYS A 134 11.89 -2.38 21.04
C LYS A 134 11.27 -3.70 21.47
#